data_cd95c99ef3f8b63e53e8643b6f5d73f0
#
_entry.id   cd95c99ef3f8b63e53e8643b6f5d73f0
#
_cell.length_a   1.000
_cell.length_b   1.000
_cell.length_c   1.000
_cell.angle_alpha   90.00
_cell.angle_beta   90.00
_cell.angle_gamma   90.00
#
_symmetry.space_group_name_H-M   'P 1'
#
loop_
_entity.id
_entity.type
_entity.pdbx_description
1 polymer ?
#
loop_
_entity_poly.entity_id
_entity_poly.type
_entity_poly.pdbx_seq_one_letter_code
_entity_poly.pdbx_strand_id
1 'polypeptide(L)'
;MTARSPYTEQYYARHGLAGDRIALWFYARLVRRLRPKGGRLLDFGCGTGHLLRRLSDHFEAYGYDASPEARSVCRLTASDAVILEEWESLPAGHLDVVVALHTLEHLPHPRPIMQALVQRLAPGGLFLFVVPNPGGVGHRWKGRQWFAYRDPTHCSVLSRGEWLTMARRVGLHVRWVRGDGMWDPPYVRLLPVGLQRLLFGAPAGIQILLPLRRPFVPADWGECLIVLGERAG
;
A
#
# COMPACT_ATOMS: atom_id res chain seq x y z
N MET A 1 6.37 -28.51 11.59
CA MET A 1 5.67 -27.48 12.40
C MET A 1 5.66 -26.21 11.56
N THR A 2 4.53 -25.90 10.91
CA THR A 2 4.35 -24.65 10.20
C THR A 2 4.33 -23.52 11.23
N ALA A 3 5.29 -22.60 11.18
CA ALA A 3 5.30 -21.42 12.02
C ALA A 3 3.95 -20.68 11.82
N ARG A 4 3.23 -20.39 12.90
CA ARG A 4 1.99 -19.60 12.83
C ARG A 4 2.32 -18.24 12.23
N SER A 5 1.50 -17.82 11.28
CA SER A 5 1.61 -16.49 10.70
C SER A 5 1.60 -15.42 11.81
N PRO A 6 2.49 -14.43 11.81
CA PRO A 6 2.46 -13.32 12.77
C PRO A 6 1.22 -12.42 12.56
N TYR A 7 0.53 -12.55 11.44
CA TYR A 7 -0.62 -11.72 11.05
C TYR A 7 -1.93 -12.33 11.55
N THR A 8 -2.15 -12.29 12.87
CA THR A 8 -3.37 -12.78 13.53
C THR A 8 -4.43 -11.68 13.61
N GLU A 9 -5.67 -12.03 13.99
CA GLU A 9 -6.73 -11.06 14.26
C GLU A 9 -6.28 -9.97 15.24
N GLN A 10 -5.52 -10.35 16.28
CA GLN A 10 -4.94 -9.41 17.25
C GLN A 10 -3.93 -8.45 16.61
N TYR A 11 -3.16 -8.89 15.61
CA TYR A 11 -2.27 -8.02 14.85
C TYR A 11 -3.07 -6.95 14.13
N TYR A 12 -4.10 -7.31 13.36
CA TYR A 12 -4.93 -6.36 12.64
C TYR A 12 -5.66 -5.38 13.57
N ALA A 13 -6.19 -5.87 14.70
CA ALA A 13 -6.84 -5.03 15.70
C ALA A 13 -5.86 -4.04 16.35
N ARG A 14 -4.67 -4.50 16.77
CA ARG A 14 -3.65 -3.68 17.42
C ARG A 14 -3.13 -2.55 16.54
N HIS A 15 -2.99 -2.80 15.24
CA HIS A 15 -2.48 -1.80 14.29
C HIS A 15 -3.60 -0.98 13.63
N GLY A 16 -4.85 -1.12 14.09
CA GLY A 16 -6.00 -0.40 13.51
C GLY A 16 -6.28 -0.79 12.05
N LEU A 17 -5.82 -1.98 11.64
CA LEU A 17 -5.97 -2.48 10.27
C LEU A 17 -7.26 -3.29 10.07
N ALA A 18 -7.94 -3.65 11.17
CA ALA A 18 -9.19 -4.42 11.14
C ALA A 18 -10.39 -3.63 10.60
N GLY A 19 -10.30 -2.29 10.55
CA GLY A 19 -11.40 -1.42 10.17
C GLY A 19 -11.22 -0.64 8.88
N ASP A 20 -12.31 -0.04 8.41
CA ASP A 20 -12.32 0.83 7.24
C ASP A 20 -11.67 2.18 7.56
N ARG A 21 -10.61 2.52 6.85
CA ARG A 21 -9.83 3.75 7.05
C ARG A 21 -10.04 4.71 5.89
N ILE A 22 -10.09 6.01 6.20
CA ILE A 22 -10.24 7.06 5.18
C ILE A 22 -9.15 7.02 4.10
N ALA A 23 -7.93 6.56 4.44
CA ALA A 23 -6.84 6.37 3.50
C ALA A 23 -7.19 5.34 2.40
N LEU A 24 -7.94 4.27 2.73
CA LEU A 24 -8.36 3.27 1.74
C LEU A 24 -9.33 3.87 0.71
N TRP A 25 -10.18 4.81 1.14
CA TRP A 25 -11.04 5.54 0.25
C TRP A 25 -10.26 6.42 -0.74
N PHE A 26 -9.19 7.07 -0.27
CA PHE A 26 -8.28 7.81 -1.14
C PHE A 26 -7.61 6.90 -2.17
N TYR A 27 -7.04 5.75 -1.74
CA TYR A 27 -6.39 4.81 -2.66
C TYR A 27 -7.36 4.19 -3.66
N ALA A 28 -8.57 3.82 -3.23
CA ALA A 28 -9.59 3.31 -4.15
C ALA A 28 -9.93 4.34 -5.24
N ARG A 29 -10.14 5.61 -4.87
CA ARG A 29 -10.39 6.68 -5.83
C ARG A 29 -9.20 6.93 -6.77
N LEU A 30 -7.97 6.86 -6.25
CA LEU A 30 -6.76 7.00 -7.05
C LEU A 30 -6.68 5.88 -8.09
N VAL A 31 -6.86 4.63 -7.69
CA VAL A 31 -6.82 3.45 -8.58
C VAL A 31 -7.89 3.55 -9.67
N ARG A 32 -9.13 3.87 -9.32
CA ARG A 32 -10.21 4.09 -10.31
C ARG A 32 -9.87 5.16 -11.34
N ARG A 33 -9.20 6.24 -10.91
CA ARG A 33 -8.79 7.32 -11.84
C ARG A 33 -7.60 6.96 -12.71
N LEU A 34 -6.72 6.10 -12.23
CA LEU A 34 -5.60 5.58 -13.01
C LEU A 34 -6.08 4.60 -14.09
N ARG A 35 -7.16 3.85 -13.82
CA ARG A 35 -7.80 2.90 -14.76
C ARG A 35 -9.31 3.13 -14.80
N PRO A 36 -9.77 4.18 -15.50
CA PRO A 36 -11.19 4.58 -15.53
C PRO A 36 -12.09 3.57 -16.26
N LYS A 37 -11.51 2.69 -17.08
CA LYS A 37 -12.25 1.62 -17.77
C LYS A 37 -12.32 0.32 -16.95
N GLY A 38 -11.78 0.31 -15.73
CA GLY A 38 -11.66 -0.92 -14.94
C GLY A 38 -10.57 -1.86 -15.45
N GLY A 39 -10.82 -3.14 -15.37
CA GLY A 39 -9.93 -4.22 -15.75
C GLY A 39 -9.74 -5.23 -14.61
N ARG A 40 -8.69 -6.04 -14.66
CA ARG A 40 -8.36 -7.05 -13.65
C ARG A 40 -7.35 -6.50 -12.66
N LEU A 41 -7.72 -6.54 -11.38
CA LEU A 41 -6.93 -5.95 -10.29
C LEU A 41 -6.59 -7.00 -9.24
N LEU A 42 -5.34 -7.03 -8.78
CA LEU A 42 -4.91 -7.77 -7.59
C LEU A 42 -4.55 -6.77 -6.46
N ASP A 43 -5.19 -6.95 -5.30
CA ASP A 43 -4.75 -6.35 -4.03
C ASP A 43 -3.87 -7.37 -3.29
N PHE A 44 -2.57 -7.17 -3.35
CA PHE A 44 -1.55 -8.03 -2.74
C PHE A 44 -1.26 -7.57 -1.30
N GLY A 45 -1.64 -8.38 -0.32
CA GLY A 45 -1.72 -8.01 1.08
C GLY A 45 -3.05 -7.31 1.40
N CYS A 46 -4.17 -7.91 0.95
CA CYS A 46 -5.49 -7.28 1.01
C CYS A 46 -6.06 -7.16 2.44
N GLY A 47 -5.43 -7.79 3.44
CA GLY A 47 -5.88 -7.79 4.81
C GLY A 47 -7.35 -8.21 4.92
N THR A 48 -8.15 -7.41 5.61
CA THR A 48 -9.58 -7.65 5.83
C THR A 48 -10.50 -7.20 4.68
N GLY A 49 -9.95 -6.79 3.52
CA GLY A 49 -10.69 -6.59 2.27
C GLY A 49 -11.38 -5.25 2.08
N HIS A 50 -11.16 -4.27 2.95
CA HIS A 50 -11.84 -2.97 2.84
C HIS A 50 -11.49 -2.16 1.57
N LEU A 51 -10.26 -2.30 1.03
CA LEU A 51 -9.91 -1.71 -0.27
C LEU A 51 -10.63 -2.44 -1.41
N LEU A 52 -10.59 -3.77 -1.41
CA LEU A 52 -11.26 -4.60 -2.42
C LEU A 52 -12.75 -4.31 -2.51
N ARG A 53 -13.45 -4.25 -1.37
CA ARG A 53 -14.88 -3.88 -1.32
C ARG A 53 -15.18 -2.57 -2.05
N ARG A 54 -14.23 -1.63 -2.06
CA ARG A 54 -14.38 -0.34 -2.74
C ARG A 54 -14.01 -0.39 -4.22
N LEU A 55 -13.41 -1.48 -4.68
CA LEU A 55 -12.91 -1.60 -6.05
C LEU A 55 -13.67 -2.65 -6.87
N SER A 56 -14.32 -3.62 -6.22
CA SER A 56 -14.95 -4.77 -6.90
C SER A 56 -16.20 -4.42 -7.73
N ASP A 57 -16.80 -3.23 -7.55
CA ASP A 57 -17.84 -2.73 -8.45
C ASP A 57 -17.29 -2.11 -9.76
N HIS A 58 -15.97 -1.91 -9.83
CA HIS A 58 -15.30 -1.28 -10.98
C HIS A 58 -14.26 -2.18 -11.65
N PHE A 59 -13.70 -3.15 -10.91
CA PHE A 59 -12.69 -4.09 -11.35
C PHE A 59 -13.16 -5.53 -11.16
N GLU A 60 -12.71 -6.43 -12.02
CA GLU A 60 -12.62 -7.85 -11.68
C GLU A 60 -11.51 -7.97 -10.64
N ALA A 61 -11.90 -8.03 -9.36
CA ALA A 61 -10.99 -7.83 -8.24
C ALA A 61 -10.56 -9.16 -7.62
N TYR A 62 -9.27 -9.32 -7.47
CA TYR A 62 -8.61 -10.43 -6.79
C TYR A 62 -7.95 -9.93 -5.52
N GLY A 63 -8.01 -10.70 -4.43
CA GLY A 63 -7.32 -10.41 -3.18
C GLY A 63 -6.45 -11.57 -2.75
N TYR A 64 -5.29 -11.26 -2.21
CA TYR A 64 -4.43 -12.22 -1.53
C TYR A 64 -3.85 -11.62 -0.26
N ASP A 65 -3.83 -12.40 0.80
CA ASP A 65 -3.11 -12.09 2.04
C ASP A 65 -2.44 -13.37 2.56
N ALA A 66 -1.28 -13.23 3.20
CA ALA A 66 -0.55 -14.36 3.77
C ALA A 66 -1.29 -14.99 4.96
N SER A 67 -2.16 -14.22 5.65
CA SER A 67 -2.96 -14.69 6.78
C SER A 67 -4.25 -15.39 6.29
N PRO A 68 -4.44 -16.67 6.60
CA PRO A 68 -5.71 -17.35 6.34
C PRO A 68 -6.91 -16.69 7.06
N GLU A 69 -6.68 -16.17 8.25
CA GLU A 69 -7.69 -15.47 9.06
C GLU A 69 -8.12 -14.18 8.34
N ALA A 70 -7.16 -13.38 7.85
CA ALA A 70 -7.46 -12.17 7.09
C ALA A 70 -8.24 -12.50 5.82
N ARG A 71 -7.82 -13.54 5.06
CA ARG A 71 -8.57 -13.99 3.87
C ARG A 71 -10.00 -14.40 4.20
N SER A 72 -10.22 -15.07 5.33
CA SER A 72 -11.57 -15.44 5.77
C SER A 72 -12.47 -14.23 6.03
N VAL A 73 -11.94 -13.20 6.71
CA VAL A 73 -12.66 -11.94 6.93
C VAL A 73 -12.85 -11.19 5.61
N CYS A 74 -11.83 -11.20 4.74
CA CYS A 74 -11.88 -10.54 3.44
C CYS A 74 -13.01 -11.09 2.55
N ARG A 75 -13.25 -12.41 2.53
CA ARG A 75 -14.39 -13.02 1.80
C ARG A 75 -15.75 -12.48 2.25
N LEU A 76 -15.89 -12.16 3.54
CA LEU A 76 -17.13 -11.58 4.06
C LEU A 76 -17.24 -10.08 3.77
N THR A 77 -16.11 -9.36 3.81
CA THR A 77 -16.06 -7.91 3.63
C THR A 77 -16.18 -7.49 2.17
N ALA A 78 -15.57 -8.25 1.27
CA ALA A 78 -15.49 -8.01 -0.17
C ALA A 78 -16.03 -9.22 -0.94
N SER A 79 -17.32 -9.50 -0.77
CA SER A 79 -18.02 -10.67 -1.34
C SER A 79 -17.96 -10.76 -2.87
N ASP A 80 -17.80 -9.61 -3.54
CA ASP A 80 -17.76 -9.52 -5.00
C ASP A 80 -16.33 -9.69 -5.56
N ALA A 81 -15.33 -9.91 -4.69
CA ALA A 81 -13.95 -10.15 -5.08
C ALA A 81 -13.59 -11.63 -4.95
N VAL A 82 -12.67 -12.09 -5.77
CA VAL A 82 -12.11 -13.46 -5.69
C VAL A 82 -10.91 -13.46 -4.74
N ILE A 83 -11.03 -14.16 -3.60
CA ILE A 83 -9.95 -14.25 -2.62
C ILE A 83 -9.13 -15.52 -2.87
N LEU A 84 -7.90 -15.31 -3.29
CA LEU A 84 -6.97 -16.36 -3.70
C LEU A 84 -6.30 -17.02 -2.49
N GLU A 85 -6.12 -18.35 -2.56
CA GLU A 85 -5.24 -19.07 -1.64
C GLU A 85 -3.77 -18.94 -2.08
N GLU A 86 -3.54 -18.95 -3.38
CA GLU A 86 -2.23 -18.83 -4.03
C GLU A 86 -2.33 -17.81 -5.17
N TRP A 87 -1.73 -16.63 -5.00
CA TRP A 87 -1.76 -15.58 -6.03
C TRP A 87 -0.89 -15.94 -7.25
N GLU A 88 0.04 -16.87 -7.08
CA GLU A 88 0.88 -17.41 -8.14
C GLU A 88 0.07 -18.17 -9.20
N SER A 89 -1.14 -18.62 -8.89
CA SER A 89 -2.07 -19.26 -9.83
C SER A 89 -2.54 -18.32 -10.94
N LEU A 90 -2.46 -17.01 -10.75
CA LEU A 90 -2.80 -16.03 -11.79
C LEU A 90 -1.82 -16.14 -12.97
N PRO A 91 -2.32 -16.18 -14.22
CA PRO A 91 -1.47 -16.26 -15.40
C PRO A 91 -0.57 -15.04 -15.58
N ALA A 92 0.56 -15.20 -16.27
CA ALA A 92 1.39 -14.08 -16.70
C ALA A 92 0.60 -13.16 -17.65
N GLY A 93 0.78 -11.84 -17.49
CA GLY A 93 0.09 -10.85 -18.32
C GLY A 93 -1.43 -10.73 -18.08
N HIS A 94 -1.92 -11.32 -17.00
CA HIS A 94 -3.36 -11.36 -16.71
C HIS A 94 -3.91 -10.05 -16.14
N LEU A 95 -3.13 -9.33 -15.32
CA LEU A 95 -3.60 -8.19 -14.52
C LEU A 95 -3.38 -6.85 -15.22
N ASP A 96 -4.33 -5.95 -15.09
CA ASP A 96 -4.21 -4.54 -15.49
C ASP A 96 -3.64 -3.68 -14.37
N VAL A 97 -3.89 -4.06 -13.10
CA VAL A 97 -3.43 -3.34 -11.92
C VAL A 97 -3.00 -4.32 -10.83
N VAL A 98 -1.86 -4.05 -10.20
CA VAL A 98 -1.47 -4.61 -8.91
C VAL A 98 -1.41 -3.47 -7.90
N VAL A 99 -2.00 -3.68 -6.72
CA VAL A 99 -1.91 -2.77 -5.57
C VAL A 99 -1.24 -3.52 -4.43
N ALA A 100 -0.32 -2.88 -3.71
CA ALA A 100 0.29 -3.39 -2.49
C ALA A 100 0.44 -2.24 -1.48
N LEU A 101 -0.49 -2.14 -0.54
CA LEU A 101 -0.51 -1.07 0.46
C LEU A 101 0.03 -1.57 1.79
N HIS A 102 1.19 -1.09 2.20
CA HIS A 102 1.82 -1.49 3.46
C HIS A 102 1.99 -3.02 3.55
N THR A 103 2.59 -3.60 2.52
CA THR A 103 2.76 -5.06 2.40
C THR A 103 4.21 -5.42 2.10
N LEU A 104 4.85 -4.68 1.19
CA LEU A 104 6.19 -5.04 0.70
C LEU A 104 7.26 -4.89 1.78
N GLU A 105 7.08 -4.00 2.74
CA GLU A 105 7.99 -3.80 3.88
C GLU A 105 8.02 -4.98 4.86
N HIS A 106 7.01 -5.83 4.82
CA HIS A 106 6.93 -7.06 5.63
C HIS A 106 7.62 -8.27 4.97
N LEU A 107 8.05 -8.14 3.72
CA LEU A 107 8.73 -9.21 3.00
C LEU A 107 10.23 -9.16 3.29
N PRO A 108 10.87 -10.25 3.78
CA PRO A 108 12.33 -10.29 3.97
C PRO A 108 13.09 -10.08 2.65
N HIS A 109 12.52 -10.55 1.55
CA HIS A 109 13.09 -10.46 0.20
C HIS A 109 12.01 -9.94 -0.77
N PRO A 110 11.70 -8.62 -0.80
CA PRO A 110 10.60 -8.07 -1.62
C PRO A 110 10.85 -8.19 -3.13
N ARG A 111 12.12 -8.20 -3.59
CA ARG A 111 12.45 -8.21 -5.01
C ARG A 111 11.89 -9.41 -5.79
N PRO A 112 12.10 -10.69 -5.39
CA PRO A 112 11.50 -11.83 -6.09
C PRO A 112 9.98 -11.75 -6.19
N ILE A 113 9.31 -11.33 -5.14
CA ILE A 113 7.85 -11.19 -5.11
C ILE A 113 7.41 -10.07 -6.06
N MET A 114 8.04 -8.90 -6.00
CA MET A 114 7.75 -7.80 -6.94
C MET A 114 7.97 -8.23 -8.39
N GLN A 115 9.04 -8.99 -8.68
CA GLN A 115 9.31 -9.50 -10.02
C GLN A 115 8.19 -10.43 -10.50
N ALA A 116 7.76 -11.35 -9.66
CA ALA A 116 6.67 -12.26 -9.97
C ALA A 116 5.32 -11.54 -10.15
N LEU A 117 5.02 -10.51 -9.33
CA LEU A 117 3.83 -9.66 -9.49
C LEU A 117 3.87 -8.88 -10.82
N VAL A 118 5.02 -8.32 -11.18
CA VAL A 118 5.20 -7.60 -12.46
C VAL A 118 5.00 -8.53 -13.67
N GLN A 119 5.43 -9.78 -13.58
CA GLN A 119 5.18 -10.76 -14.66
C GLN A 119 3.69 -11.04 -14.88
N ARG A 120 2.85 -10.87 -13.87
CA ARG A 120 1.39 -11.04 -13.97
C ARG A 120 0.67 -9.80 -14.52
N LEU A 121 1.29 -8.64 -14.49
CA LEU A 121 0.75 -7.47 -15.15
C LEU A 121 0.76 -7.67 -16.68
N ALA A 122 -0.27 -7.20 -17.37
CA ALA A 122 -0.26 -7.03 -18.81
C ALA A 122 0.76 -5.95 -19.22
N PRO A 123 1.24 -5.93 -20.47
CA PRO A 123 1.99 -4.78 -21.01
C PRO A 123 1.22 -3.47 -20.77
N GLY A 124 1.89 -2.45 -20.22
CA GLY A 124 1.25 -1.20 -19.79
C GLY A 124 0.38 -1.33 -18.53
N GLY A 125 0.41 -2.48 -17.84
CA GLY A 125 -0.23 -2.68 -16.55
C GLY A 125 0.43 -1.86 -15.44
N LEU A 126 -0.34 -1.47 -14.42
CA LEU A 126 0.08 -0.56 -13.36
C LEU A 126 0.39 -1.30 -12.07
N PHE A 127 1.48 -0.93 -11.40
CA PHE A 127 1.79 -1.35 -10.04
C PHE A 127 1.81 -0.14 -9.12
N LEU A 128 0.80 -0.03 -8.25
CA LEU A 128 0.74 0.96 -7.18
C LEU A 128 1.17 0.32 -5.86
N PHE A 129 2.24 0.81 -5.24
CA PHE A 129 2.61 0.34 -3.91
C PHE A 129 2.90 1.49 -2.96
N VAL A 130 2.65 1.23 -1.67
CA VAL A 130 2.85 2.17 -0.56
C VAL A 130 3.71 1.50 0.49
N VAL A 131 4.80 2.18 0.87
CA VAL A 131 5.80 1.67 1.81
C VAL A 131 6.29 2.78 2.74
N PRO A 132 6.76 2.49 3.95
CA PRO A 132 7.36 3.49 4.85
C PRO A 132 8.50 4.27 4.19
N ASN A 133 8.62 5.55 4.55
CA ASN A 133 9.61 6.47 3.97
C ASN A 133 10.67 6.92 4.98
N PRO A 134 11.79 6.20 5.17
CA PRO A 134 12.85 6.61 6.10
C PRO A 134 13.56 7.90 5.68
N GLY A 135 13.35 8.39 4.45
CA GLY A 135 13.84 9.70 3.99
C GLY A 135 12.89 10.87 4.28
N GLY A 136 11.70 10.59 4.82
CA GLY A 136 10.67 11.60 5.08
C GLY A 136 10.97 12.50 6.29
N VAL A 137 10.32 13.67 6.32
CA VAL A 137 10.42 14.62 7.43
C VAL A 137 9.96 14.00 8.74
N GLY A 138 8.89 13.19 8.73
CA GLY A 138 8.38 12.51 9.92
C GLY A 138 9.43 11.62 10.57
N HIS A 139 10.11 10.77 9.81
CA HIS A 139 11.21 9.95 10.32
C HIS A 139 12.37 10.81 10.85
N ARG A 140 12.79 11.87 10.12
CA ARG A 140 13.88 12.74 10.57
C ARG A 140 13.59 13.42 11.91
N TRP A 141 12.34 13.76 12.20
CA TRP A 141 11.94 14.39 13.46
C TRP A 141 11.73 13.40 14.60
N LYS A 142 11.26 12.18 14.30
CA LYS A 142 10.91 11.16 15.30
C LYS A 142 12.05 10.17 15.59
N GLY A 143 12.96 10.00 14.67
CA GLY A 143 14.06 9.04 14.80
C GLY A 143 13.56 7.64 15.11
N ARG A 144 14.04 7.04 16.20
CA ARG A 144 13.64 5.68 16.63
C ARG A 144 12.16 5.55 17.05
N GLN A 145 11.47 6.66 17.31
CA GLN A 145 10.05 6.66 17.67
C GLN A 145 9.13 6.70 16.45
N TRP A 146 9.69 6.68 15.24
CA TRP A 146 8.91 6.67 14.01
C TRP A 146 8.09 5.38 13.89
N PHE A 147 6.85 5.49 13.35
CA PHE A 147 5.87 4.41 13.35
C PHE A 147 6.42 3.10 12.75
N ALA A 148 7.22 3.20 11.66
CA ALA A 148 7.69 2.02 10.97
C ALA A 148 8.69 1.17 11.78
N TYR A 149 9.39 1.77 12.75
CA TYR A 149 10.29 1.03 13.67
C TYR A 149 9.58 0.45 14.89
N ARG A 150 8.31 0.79 15.09
CA ARG A 150 7.50 0.26 16.19
C ARG A 150 6.80 -1.06 15.83
N ASP A 151 6.74 -1.38 14.54
CA ASP A 151 6.20 -2.64 14.07
C ASP A 151 7.34 -3.65 13.87
N PRO A 152 7.40 -4.72 14.70
CA PRO A 152 8.48 -5.72 14.63
C PRO A 152 8.39 -6.60 13.37
N THR A 153 7.30 -6.53 12.62
CA THR A 153 7.12 -7.29 11.37
C THR A 153 7.70 -6.56 10.15
N HIS A 154 8.09 -5.29 10.29
CA HIS A 154 8.76 -4.53 9.25
C HIS A 154 10.21 -4.98 9.09
N CYS A 155 10.48 -5.85 8.15
CA CYS A 155 11.83 -6.37 7.87
C CYS A 155 12.53 -5.72 6.67
N SER A 156 11.81 -4.95 5.84
CA SER A 156 12.35 -4.25 4.66
C SER A 156 11.98 -2.76 4.65
N VAL A 157 12.46 -2.02 5.66
CA VAL A 157 12.33 -0.54 5.69
C VAL A 157 13.44 0.08 4.84
N LEU A 158 13.25 0.09 3.53
CA LEU A 158 14.25 0.52 2.56
C LEU A 158 14.10 2.00 2.23
N SER A 159 15.21 2.64 1.83
CA SER A 159 15.21 4.02 1.34
C SER A 159 14.44 4.15 0.02
N ARG A 160 14.02 5.39 -0.31
CA ARG A 160 13.41 5.71 -1.60
C ARG A 160 14.27 5.22 -2.78
N GLY A 161 15.58 5.43 -2.72
CA GLY A 161 16.51 5.01 -3.77
C GLY A 161 16.52 3.51 -4.00
N GLU A 162 16.52 2.72 -2.92
CA GLU A 162 16.47 1.25 -2.98
C GLU A 162 15.16 0.75 -3.58
N TRP A 163 14.00 1.27 -3.11
CA TRP A 163 12.69 0.91 -3.67
C TRP A 163 12.59 1.23 -5.17
N LEU A 164 13.05 2.42 -5.60
CA LEU A 164 13.00 2.82 -7.00
C LEU A 164 13.97 2.01 -7.88
N THR A 165 15.16 1.71 -7.35
CA THR A 165 16.12 0.83 -8.03
C THR A 165 15.55 -0.57 -8.21
N MET A 166 14.93 -1.11 -7.16
CA MET A 166 14.26 -2.40 -7.21
C MET A 166 13.12 -2.42 -8.22
N ALA A 167 12.23 -1.40 -8.18
CA ALA A 167 11.13 -1.27 -9.13
C ALA A 167 11.60 -1.30 -10.59
N ARG A 168 12.66 -0.53 -10.91
CA ARG A 168 13.24 -0.54 -12.26
C ARG A 168 13.85 -1.89 -12.64
N ARG A 169 14.57 -2.54 -11.70
CA ARG A 169 15.20 -3.85 -11.94
C ARG A 169 14.20 -4.99 -12.18
N VAL A 170 12.98 -4.87 -11.68
CA VAL A 170 11.91 -5.85 -11.94
C VAL A 170 11.08 -5.52 -13.18
N GLY A 171 11.46 -4.51 -13.97
CA GLY A 171 10.81 -4.17 -15.24
C GLY A 171 9.71 -3.11 -15.14
N LEU A 172 9.67 -2.33 -14.05
CA LEU A 172 8.74 -1.20 -13.94
C LEU A 172 9.37 0.11 -14.44
N HIS A 173 8.67 0.80 -15.32
CA HIS A 173 8.89 2.22 -15.56
C HIS A 173 8.20 3.04 -14.47
N VAL A 174 8.97 3.71 -13.61
CA VAL A 174 8.41 4.52 -12.51
C VAL A 174 7.80 5.81 -13.08
N ARG A 175 6.48 5.91 -13.04
CA ARG A 175 5.71 7.06 -13.55
C ARG A 175 5.81 8.26 -12.61
N TRP A 176 5.67 8.03 -11.32
CA TRP A 176 5.83 9.05 -10.28
C TRP A 176 6.02 8.44 -8.89
N VAL A 177 6.57 9.27 -7.99
CA VAL A 177 6.72 9.01 -6.56
C VAL A 177 6.16 10.21 -5.79
N ARG A 178 5.34 9.96 -4.77
CA ARG A 178 4.72 10.98 -3.93
C ARG A 178 4.70 10.53 -2.47
N GLY A 179 4.43 11.50 -1.58
CA GLY A 179 4.19 11.25 -0.17
C GLY A 179 2.70 11.10 0.13
N ASP A 180 2.40 10.40 1.19
CA ASP A 180 1.04 10.30 1.74
C ASP A 180 0.69 11.46 2.69
N GLY A 181 1.70 12.15 3.22
CA GLY A 181 1.60 13.25 4.16
C GLY A 181 2.08 12.87 5.56
N MET A 182 1.97 13.83 6.48
CA MET A 182 2.37 13.65 7.88
C MET A 182 1.12 13.39 8.73
N TRP A 183 0.93 12.15 9.18
CA TRP A 183 -0.29 11.72 9.87
C TRP A 183 -0.04 11.05 11.24
N ASP A 184 1.22 10.84 11.65
CA ASP A 184 1.61 10.20 12.91
C ASP A 184 2.27 11.19 13.90
N PRO A 185 1.60 12.28 14.38
CA PRO A 185 2.14 13.13 15.45
C PRO A 185 2.22 12.36 16.77
N PRO A 186 3.07 12.82 17.74
CA PRO A 186 3.72 14.12 17.77
C PRO A 186 5.04 14.18 17.01
N TYR A 187 5.32 15.32 16.37
CA TYR A 187 6.60 15.66 15.72
C TYR A 187 7.40 16.67 16.54
N VAL A 188 6.69 17.57 17.24
CA VAL A 188 7.27 18.66 18.04
C VAL A 188 6.76 18.56 19.47
N ARG A 189 7.66 18.44 20.44
CA ARG A 189 7.30 18.21 21.86
C ARG A 189 6.49 19.33 22.48
N LEU A 190 6.70 20.58 22.06
CA LEU A 190 6.06 21.77 22.66
C LEU A 190 4.70 22.10 22.05
N LEU A 191 4.30 21.44 20.96
CA LEU A 191 3.03 21.71 20.31
C LEU A 191 1.99 20.65 20.68
N PRO A 192 0.76 21.03 21.03
CA PRO A 192 -0.34 20.08 21.25
C PRO A 192 -0.55 19.18 20.02
N VAL A 193 -0.82 17.88 20.26
CA VAL A 193 -0.98 16.90 19.18
C VAL A 193 -2.11 17.27 18.20
N GLY A 194 -3.22 17.85 18.72
CA GLY A 194 -4.32 18.32 17.88
C GLY A 194 -3.90 19.41 16.90
N LEU A 195 -3.08 20.36 17.36
CA LEU A 195 -2.54 21.43 16.51
C LEU A 195 -1.58 20.87 15.47
N GLN A 196 -0.73 19.89 15.84
CA GLN A 196 0.15 19.22 14.90
C GLN A 196 -0.62 18.45 13.81
N ARG A 197 -1.71 17.76 14.17
CA ARG A 197 -2.60 17.10 13.20
C ARG A 197 -3.17 18.11 12.20
N LEU A 198 -3.57 19.28 12.67
CA LEU A 198 -4.07 20.34 11.79
C LEU A 198 -2.97 20.89 10.88
N LEU A 199 -1.82 21.28 11.42
CA LEU A 199 -0.76 21.95 10.67
C LEU A 199 -0.03 21.00 9.71
N PHE A 200 0.39 19.83 10.21
CA PHE A 200 1.19 18.87 9.43
C PHE A 200 0.32 17.90 8.64
N GLY A 201 -0.88 17.58 9.14
CA GLY A 201 -1.83 16.68 8.48
C GLY A 201 -2.68 17.35 7.40
N ALA A 202 -2.77 18.68 7.35
CA ALA A 202 -3.60 19.38 6.37
C ALA A 202 -3.28 19.01 4.92
N PRO A 203 -2.00 18.92 4.46
CA PRO A 203 -1.70 18.52 3.10
C PRO A 203 -2.22 17.10 2.77
N ALA A 204 -2.10 16.15 3.71
CA ALA A 204 -2.65 14.81 3.56
C ALA A 204 -4.18 14.83 3.48
N GLY A 205 -4.83 15.58 4.37
CA GLY A 205 -6.29 15.74 4.38
C GLY A 205 -6.82 16.33 3.08
N ILE A 206 -6.19 17.39 2.59
CA ILE A 206 -6.54 17.99 1.29
C ILE A 206 -6.33 16.99 0.15
N GLN A 207 -5.20 16.27 0.15
CA GLN A 207 -4.92 15.25 -0.86
C GLN A 207 -5.98 14.14 -0.88
N ILE A 208 -6.46 13.72 0.29
CA ILE A 208 -7.53 12.72 0.41
C ILE A 208 -8.85 13.25 -0.18
N LEU A 209 -9.18 14.51 0.04
CA LEU A 209 -10.44 15.10 -0.43
C LEU A 209 -10.46 15.39 -1.93
N LEU A 210 -9.32 15.76 -2.51
CA LEU A 210 -9.26 16.15 -3.92
C LEU A 210 -9.36 14.94 -4.87
N PRO A 211 -10.02 15.14 -6.03
CA PRO A 211 -10.15 14.11 -7.07
C PRO A 211 -8.90 13.98 -7.95
N LEU A 212 -7.79 13.58 -7.38
CA LEU A 212 -6.49 13.54 -8.04
C LEU A 212 -6.23 12.23 -8.82
N ARG A 213 -5.55 12.33 -9.99
CA ARG A 213 -4.91 11.20 -10.68
C ARG A 213 -3.47 10.98 -10.20
N ARG A 214 -2.91 11.97 -9.53
CA ARG A 214 -1.56 11.95 -8.97
C ARG A 214 -1.57 12.72 -7.66
N PRO A 215 -1.14 12.12 -6.56
CA PRO A 215 -0.97 12.83 -5.29
C PRO A 215 -0.04 14.02 -5.45
N PHE A 216 -0.25 15.10 -4.70
CA PHE A 216 0.57 16.30 -4.82
C PHE A 216 1.62 16.44 -3.71
N VAL A 217 1.42 15.76 -2.56
CA VAL A 217 2.38 15.82 -1.44
C VAL A 217 3.75 15.31 -1.92
N PRO A 218 4.82 16.10 -1.75
CA PRO A 218 6.15 15.67 -2.12
C PRO A 218 6.59 14.43 -1.35
N ALA A 219 7.38 13.56 -1.99
CA ALA A 219 7.87 12.34 -1.36
C ALA A 219 8.59 12.59 -0.03
N ASP A 220 9.35 13.69 0.06
CA ASP A 220 10.12 14.04 1.26
C ASP A 220 9.24 14.51 2.43
N TRP A 221 7.97 14.84 2.17
CA TRP A 221 6.98 15.27 3.17
C TRP A 221 6.03 14.16 3.62
N GLY A 222 6.19 12.92 3.14
CA GLY A 222 5.33 11.79 3.48
C GLY A 222 5.93 10.88 4.56
N GLU A 223 5.10 10.36 5.44
CA GLU A 223 5.43 9.22 6.30
C GLU A 223 5.68 7.96 5.46
N CYS A 224 4.93 7.83 4.36
CA CYS A 224 5.09 6.75 3.40
C CYS A 224 5.31 7.29 1.99
N LEU A 225 5.94 6.46 1.17
CA LEU A 225 6.05 6.67 -0.27
C LEU A 225 4.86 6.01 -0.96
N ILE A 226 4.22 6.74 -1.86
CA ILE A 226 3.28 6.22 -2.84
C ILE A 226 4.02 6.16 -4.17
N VAL A 227 4.20 4.96 -4.71
CA VAL A 227 4.95 4.74 -5.95
C VAL A 227 4.02 4.15 -6.99
N LEU A 228 3.97 4.75 -8.17
CA LEU A 228 3.33 4.18 -9.35
C LEU A 228 4.38 3.79 -10.38
N GLY A 229 4.42 2.50 -10.68
CA GLY A 229 5.17 1.93 -11.80
C GLY A 229 4.21 1.42 -12.89
N GLU A 230 4.72 1.30 -14.10
CA GLU A 230 4.05 0.70 -15.24
C GLU A 230 4.95 -0.38 -15.82
N ARG A 231 4.40 -1.56 -16.11
CA ARG A 231 5.14 -2.61 -16.79
C ARG A 231 5.49 -2.16 -18.21
N ALA A 232 6.76 -2.21 -18.59
CA ALA A 232 7.20 -2.01 -19.96
C ALA A 232 6.48 -2.99 -20.91
N GLY A 233 6.19 -2.51 -22.11
CA GLY A 233 5.59 -3.32 -23.17
C GLY A 233 6.57 -4.33 -23.76
#